data_c736000f8af7cb8fdc9b4df47103e342
#
_entry.id   c736000f8af7cb8fdc9b4df47103e342
#
_cell.length_a   1.000
_cell.length_b   1.000
_cell.length_c   1.000
_cell.angle_alpha   90.00
_cell.angle_beta   90.00
_cell.angle_gamma   90.00
#
_symmetry.space_group_name_H-M   'P 1'
#
loop_
_entity.id
_entity.type
_entity.pdbx_description
1 polymer ?
#
loop_
_entity_poly.entity_id
_entity_poly.type
_entity_poly.pdbx_seq_one_letter_code
_entity_poly.pdbx_strand_id
1 'polypeptide(L)'
;MNNRALLLTDGFLATPNAKTAHGLIRGSERYTVVGVLDKPTAGQDAGVVLDGHNRGIPIVASVSEALSQLAPLQYAIVAIATNGGVLPASMLNDIKECIEHGLSIVNGLHEFLNDKPDIVTLAQQYGVELIDVRRPKPRNELHFWTGEVNQITAPI
;
A
#
# COMPACT_ATOMS: atom_id res chain seq x y z
N MET A 1 16.05 5.63 6.68
CA MET A 1 15.35 6.17 5.57
C MET A 1 13.91 6.39 5.82
N ASN A 2 13.30 7.17 5.00
CA ASN A 2 12.03 7.78 5.35
C ASN A 2 10.83 7.21 4.62
N ASN A 3 10.92 5.98 4.12
CA ASN A 3 9.79 5.34 3.45
C ASN A 3 9.28 4.14 4.25
N ARG A 4 9.03 4.38 5.53
CA ARG A 4 8.55 3.33 6.43
C ARG A 4 7.09 3.04 6.11
N ALA A 5 6.79 1.77 5.84
CA ALA A 5 5.49 1.36 5.32
C ALA A 5 4.87 0.25 6.13
N LEU A 6 3.55 0.33 6.29
CA LEU A 6 2.71 -0.71 6.83
C LEU A 6 1.97 -1.37 5.67
N LEU A 7 2.00 -2.68 5.58
CA LEU A 7 1.24 -3.40 4.56
C LEU A 7 -0.17 -3.68 5.06
N LEU A 8 -1.15 -3.45 4.19
CA LEU A 8 -2.56 -3.75 4.48
C LEU A 8 -2.95 -4.99 3.69
N THR A 9 -3.27 -6.07 4.39
CA THR A 9 -3.57 -7.37 3.77
C THR A 9 -4.97 -7.88 4.04
N ASP A 10 -5.75 -7.16 4.84
CA ASP A 10 -7.18 -7.43 5.09
C ASP A 10 -7.47 -8.90 5.43
N GLY A 11 -6.56 -9.54 6.16
CA GLY A 11 -6.75 -10.92 6.58
C GLY A 11 -6.26 -11.96 5.57
N PHE A 12 -5.65 -11.54 4.46
CA PHE A 12 -5.25 -12.46 3.38
C PHE A 12 -3.75 -12.73 3.33
N LEU A 13 -2.97 -12.30 4.33
CA LEU A 13 -1.52 -12.42 4.27
C LEU A 13 -1.04 -13.84 3.97
N ALA A 14 -1.67 -14.84 4.59
CA ALA A 14 -1.27 -16.24 4.45
C ALA A 14 -1.87 -16.91 3.22
N THR A 15 -2.41 -16.15 2.28
CA THR A 15 -3.09 -16.67 1.10
C THR A 15 -2.42 -16.21 -0.18
N PRO A 16 -2.70 -16.87 -1.33
CA PRO A 16 -2.18 -16.41 -2.62
C PRO A 16 -2.64 -15.00 -3.02
N ASN A 17 -3.70 -14.49 -2.42
CA ASN A 17 -4.17 -13.12 -2.70
C ASN A 17 -3.17 -12.07 -2.27
N ALA A 18 -2.22 -12.41 -1.40
CA ALA A 18 -1.25 -11.45 -0.87
C ALA A 18 0.12 -11.58 -1.53
N LYS A 19 0.19 -11.98 -2.80
CA LYS A 19 1.48 -12.11 -3.49
C LYS A 19 2.27 -10.81 -3.51
N THR A 20 1.59 -9.68 -3.65
CA THR A 20 2.25 -8.37 -3.59
C THR A 20 2.90 -8.16 -2.25
N ALA A 21 2.18 -8.48 -1.16
CA ALA A 21 2.73 -8.39 0.19
C ALA A 21 3.93 -9.31 0.34
N HIS A 22 3.83 -10.54 -0.15
CA HIS A 22 4.93 -11.51 -0.09
C HIS A 22 6.19 -10.96 -0.75
N GLY A 23 6.04 -10.37 -1.93
CA GLY A 23 7.17 -9.76 -2.63
C GLY A 23 7.79 -8.61 -1.85
N LEU A 24 6.97 -7.75 -1.26
CA LEU A 24 7.46 -6.63 -0.48
C LEU A 24 8.14 -7.08 0.82
N ILE A 25 7.64 -8.15 1.43
CA ILE A 25 8.25 -8.70 2.64
C ILE A 25 9.63 -9.29 2.33
N ARG A 26 9.79 -9.92 1.17
CA ARG A 26 11.09 -10.46 0.77
C ARG A 26 12.11 -9.36 0.52
N GLY A 27 11.68 -8.20 0.05
CA GLY A 27 12.57 -7.05 -0.11
C GLY A 27 11.98 -6.01 -1.04
N SER A 28 12.19 -4.75 -0.70
CA SER A 28 11.77 -3.62 -1.50
C SER A 28 12.83 -2.55 -1.40
N GLU A 29 13.23 -2.01 -2.54
CA GLU A 29 14.17 -0.89 -2.55
C GLU A 29 13.47 0.44 -2.29
N ARG A 30 12.19 0.49 -2.57
CA ARG A 30 11.42 1.73 -2.49
C ARG A 30 10.88 2.00 -1.09
N TYR A 31 10.49 0.94 -0.38
CA TYR A 31 9.85 1.07 0.93
C TYR A 31 10.56 0.21 1.95
N THR A 32 10.64 0.72 3.18
CA THR A 32 11.06 -0.08 4.32
C THR A 32 9.80 -0.65 4.96
N VAL A 33 9.53 -1.92 4.75
CA VAL A 33 8.37 -2.59 5.32
C VAL A 33 8.66 -2.85 6.79
N VAL A 34 7.92 -2.18 7.68
CA VAL A 34 8.16 -2.29 9.12
C VAL A 34 7.08 -3.09 9.84
N GLY A 35 5.98 -3.40 9.17
CA GLY A 35 4.92 -4.20 9.77
C GLY A 35 3.84 -4.54 8.77
N VAL A 36 2.95 -5.42 9.17
CA VAL A 36 1.80 -5.86 8.36
C VAL A 36 0.57 -5.81 9.25
N LEU A 37 -0.53 -5.32 8.70
CA LEU A 37 -1.82 -5.35 9.38
C LEU A 37 -2.60 -6.55 8.83
N ASP A 38 -2.76 -7.59 9.66
CA ASP A 38 -3.42 -8.83 9.27
C ASP A 38 -3.94 -9.53 10.50
N LYS A 39 -5.25 -9.44 10.76
CA LYS A 39 -5.82 -9.92 12.02
C LYS A 39 -5.59 -11.40 12.28
N PRO A 40 -5.81 -12.31 11.30
CA PRO A 40 -5.66 -13.75 11.58
C PRO A 40 -4.24 -14.16 11.99
N THR A 41 -3.24 -13.43 11.57
CA THR A 41 -1.84 -13.79 11.84
C THR A 41 -1.16 -12.81 12.78
N ALA A 42 -1.91 -11.92 13.41
CA ALA A 42 -1.36 -10.92 14.33
C ALA A 42 -0.58 -11.59 15.46
N GLY A 43 0.52 -10.96 15.85
CA GLY A 43 1.40 -11.48 16.88
C GLY A 43 2.52 -12.36 16.35
N GLN A 44 2.49 -12.70 15.06
CA GLN A 44 3.53 -13.48 14.43
C GLN A 44 4.47 -12.58 13.64
N ASP A 45 5.58 -13.14 13.15
CA ASP A 45 6.46 -12.45 12.22
C ASP A 45 5.97 -12.71 10.79
N ALA A 46 5.98 -11.68 9.95
CA ALA A 46 5.50 -11.81 8.58
C ALA A 46 6.35 -12.77 7.77
N GLY A 47 7.66 -12.81 8.01
CA GLY A 47 8.54 -13.75 7.33
C GLY A 47 8.24 -15.18 7.71
N VAL A 48 7.95 -15.44 8.98
CA VAL A 48 7.57 -16.77 9.45
C VAL A 48 6.29 -17.24 8.80
N VAL A 49 5.30 -16.36 8.68
CA VAL A 49 4.04 -16.69 8.00
C VAL A 49 4.28 -16.97 6.51
N LEU A 50 5.19 -16.22 5.89
CA LEU A 50 5.46 -16.34 4.46
C LEU A 50 6.19 -17.65 4.12
N ASP A 51 7.29 -17.94 4.80
CA ASP A 51 8.15 -19.09 4.45
C ASP A 51 8.91 -19.67 5.64
N GLY A 52 8.54 -19.34 6.85
CA GLY A 52 9.17 -19.86 8.06
C GLY A 52 10.45 -19.17 8.49
N HIS A 53 10.87 -18.12 7.78
CA HIS A 53 12.09 -17.38 8.10
C HIS A 53 11.75 -16.06 8.79
N ASN A 54 12.19 -15.90 10.02
CA ASN A 54 11.97 -14.66 10.77
C ASN A 54 12.67 -13.49 10.07
N ARG A 55 11.94 -12.41 9.86
CA ARG A 55 12.48 -11.21 9.21
C ARG A 55 12.37 -9.96 10.07
N GLY A 56 11.86 -10.11 11.30
CA GLY A 56 11.71 -8.96 12.18
C GLY A 56 10.60 -8.00 11.73
N ILE A 57 9.59 -8.51 11.03
CA ILE A 57 8.47 -7.71 10.55
C ILE A 57 7.22 -8.14 11.31
N PRO A 58 6.82 -7.41 12.37
CA PRO A 58 5.68 -7.83 13.19
C PRO A 58 4.36 -7.66 12.44
N ILE A 59 3.42 -8.52 12.79
CA ILE A 59 2.05 -8.44 12.28
C ILE A 59 1.17 -7.91 13.40
N VAL A 60 0.39 -6.87 13.09
CA VAL A 60 -0.49 -6.23 14.06
C VAL A 60 -1.94 -6.43 13.66
N ALA A 61 -2.85 -6.24 14.61
CA ALA A 61 -4.27 -6.50 14.41
C ALA A 61 -5.07 -5.24 14.06
N SER A 62 -4.48 -4.06 14.19
CA SER A 62 -5.22 -2.82 13.95
C SER A 62 -4.25 -1.70 13.59
N VAL A 63 -4.79 -0.64 12.99
CA VAL A 63 -4.02 0.57 12.69
C VAL A 63 -3.52 1.20 13.98
N SER A 64 -4.35 1.22 15.01
CA SER A 64 -3.98 1.77 16.31
C SER A 64 -2.75 1.06 16.90
N GLU A 65 -2.74 -0.26 16.82
CA GLU A 65 -1.61 -1.05 17.29
C GLU A 65 -0.34 -0.74 16.46
N ALA A 66 -0.49 -0.61 15.15
CA ALA A 66 0.62 -0.28 14.27
C ALA A 66 1.23 1.07 14.64
N LEU A 67 0.38 2.07 14.88
CA LEU A 67 0.85 3.40 15.24
C LEU A 67 1.56 3.40 16.59
N SER A 68 1.07 2.59 17.53
CA SER A 68 1.66 2.49 18.87
C SER A 68 3.03 1.81 18.83
N GLN A 69 3.19 0.77 18.01
CA GLN A 69 4.39 -0.07 18.03
C GLN A 69 5.41 0.25 16.94
N LEU A 70 4.96 0.80 15.82
CA LEU A 70 5.78 0.89 14.60
C LEU A 70 6.04 2.32 14.13
N ALA A 71 5.53 3.32 14.83
CA ALA A 71 5.74 4.70 14.43
C ALA A 71 7.25 5.04 14.43
N PRO A 72 7.70 5.92 13.55
CA PRO A 72 6.92 6.66 12.57
C PRO A 72 6.57 5.81 11.35
N LEU A 73 5.39 6.04 10.79
CA LEU A 73 4.94 5.42 9.56
C LEU A 73 4.62 6.51 8.55
N GLN A 74 4.99 6.31 7.30
CA GLN A 74 4.78 7.29 6.24
C GLN A 74 3.83 6.80 5.18
N TYR A 75 3.77 5.49 4.98
CA TYR A 75 2.94 4.87 3.94
C TYR A 75 2.16 3.70 4.49
N ALA A 76 0.97 3.50 3.94
CA ALA A 76 0.23 2.25 4.06
C ALA A 76 0.04 1.72 2.65
N ILE A 77 0.38 0.48 2.41
CA ILE A 77 0.36 -0.12 1.08
C ILE A 77 -0.71 -1.19 1.02
N VAL A 78 -1.67 -1.02 0.12
CA VAL A 78 -2.68 -2.05 -0.16
C VAL A 78 -1.98 -3.15 -0.95
N ALA A 79 -1.75 -4.28 -0.31
CA ALA A 79 -0.84 -5.30 -0.79
C ALA A 79 -1.52 -6.65 -1.05
N ILE A 80 -2.78 -6.62 -1.47
CA ILE A 80 -3.53 -7.82 -1.85
C ILE A 80 -4.18 -7.65 -3.20
N ALA A 81 -4.57 -8.77 -3.81
CA ALA A 81 -5.45 -8.79 -4.97
C ALA A 81 -6.84 -9.22 -4.52
N THR A 82 -7.87 -8.62 -5.08
CA THR A 82 -9.26 -8.96 -4.79
C THR A 82 -9.99 -9.26 -6.08
N ASN A 83 -11.13 -9.94 -5.97
CA ASN A 83 -11.97 -10.21 -7.14
C ASN A 83 -12.38 -8.89 -7.79
N GLY A 84 -12.08 -8.75 -9.08
CA GLY A 84 -12.39 -7.53 -9.81
C GLY A 84 -11.57 -6.32 -9.43
N GLY A 85 -10.57 -6.48 -8.54
CA GLY A 85 -9.73 -5.36 -8.11
C GLY A 85 -10.46 -4.36 -7.22
N VAL A 86 -11.51 -4.79 -6.54
CA VAL A 86 -12.37 -3.91 -5.73
C VAL A 86 -11.81 -3.79 -4.31
N LEU A 87 -11.92 -2.60 -3.73
CA LEU A 87 -11.50 -2.33 -2.36
C LEU A 87 -12.58 -2.81 -1.37
N PRO A 88 -12.26 -3.76 -0.47
CA PRO A 88 -13.23 -4.18 0.55
C PRO A 88 -13.53 -3.06 1.54
N ALA A 89 -14.75 -3.06 2.08
CA ALA A 89 -15.17 -2.04 3.04
C ALA A 89 -14.29 -2.02 4.28
N SER A 90 -13.89 -3.20 4.77
CA SER A 90 -12.98 -3.29 5.93
C SER A 90 -11.66 -2.60 5.66
N MET A 91 -11.13 -2.77 4.46
CA MET A 91 -9.86 -2.13 4.08
C MET A 91 -10.03 -0.63 3.92
N LEU A 92 -11.19 -0.17 3.41
CA LEU A 92 -11.46 1.26 3.31
C LEU A 92 -11.44 1.94 4.67
N ASN A 93 -11.96 1.27 5.70
CA ASN A 93 -11.91 1.80 7.06
C ASN A 93 -10.49 1.94 7.56
N ASP A 94 -9.65 0.94 7.31
CA ASP A 94 -8.24 0.99 7.68
C ASP A 94 -7.50 2.09 6.92
N ILE A 95 -7.82 2.25 5.64
CA ILE A 95 -7.22 3.31 4.82
C ILE A 95 -7.55 4.68 5.39
N LYS A 96 -8.82 4.90 5.72
CA LYS A 96 -9.25 6.19 6.30
C LYS A 96 -8.52 6.47 7.60
N GLU A 97 -8.40 5.47 8.46
CA GLU A 97 -7.71 5.64 9.73
C GLU A 97 -6.23 5.96 9.51
N CYS A 98 -5.58 5.31 8.55
CA CYS A 98 -4.20 5.62 8.20
C CYS A 98 -4.05 7.07 7.73
N ILE A 99 -4.96 7.54 6.88
CA ILE A 99 -4.93 8.92 6.38
C ILE A 99 -5.06 9.89 7.54
N GLU A 100 -5.94 9.61 8.49
CA GLU A 100 -6.16 10.48 9.64
C GLU A 100 -4.93 10.59 10.54
N HIS A 101 -3.99 9.67 10.40
CA HIS A 101 -2.74 9.68 11.15
C HIS A 101 -1.53 10.06 10.29
N GLY A 102 -1.78 10.61 9.10
CA GLY A 102 -0.73 11.20 8.30
C GLY A 102 0.00 10.23 7.38
N LEU A 103 -0.57 9.04 7.13
CA LEU A 103 0.04 8.09 6.20
C LEU A 103 -0.48 8.31 4.79
N SER A 104 0.43 8.37 3.83
CA SER A 104 0.07 8.31 2.41
C SER A 104 -0.27 6.88 2.03
N ILE A 105 -1.17 6.72 1.07
CA ILE A 105 -1.68 5.39 0.71
C ILE A 105 -1.18 5.00 -0.68
N VAL A 106 -0.63 3.79 -0.79
CA VAL A 106 -0.24 3.20 -2.07
C VAL A 106 -1.23 2.08 -2.37
N ASN A 107 -1.93 2.18 -3.48
CA ASN A 107 -3.01 1.25 -3.83
C ASN A 107 -2.68 0.55 -5.14
N GLY A 108 -2.58 -0.78 -5.09
CA GLY A 108 -2.32 -1.59 -6.28
C GLY A 108 -3.55 -2.24 -6.88
N LEU A 109 -4.75 -1.93 -6.40
CA LEU A 109 -5.98 -2.50 -6.94
C LEU A 109 -6.47 -1.69 -8.14
N HIS A 110 -7.42 -2.27 -8.89
CA HIS A 110 -8.00 -1.61 -10.06
C HIS A 110 -9.04 -0.56 -9.68
N GLU A 111 -9.65 -0.67 -8.51
CA GLU A 111 -10.53 0.38 -8.00
C GLU A 111 -9.64 1.47 -7.40
N PHE A 112 -9.74 2.69 -7.92
CA PHE A 112 -8.81 3.75 -7.56
C PHE A 112 -9.32 4.59 -6.39
N LEU A 113 -8.42 4.91 -5.47
CA LEU A 113 -8.75 5.78 -4.34
C LEU A 113 -9.05 7.20 -4.81
N ASN A 114 -8.37 7.64 -5.87
CA ASN A 114 -8.59 8.98 -6.41
C ASN A 114 -9.96 9.16 -7.06
N ASP A 115 -10.71 8.08 -7.26
CA ASP A 115 -12.08 8.14 -7.76
C ASP A 115 -13.11 8.20 -6.64
N LYS A 116 -12.69 8.23 -5.38
CA LYS A 116 -13.57 8.27 -4.22
C LYS A 116 -13.50 9.66 -3.56
N PRO A 117 -14.52 10.51 -3.77
CA PRO A 117 -14.46 11.90 -3.29
C PRO A 117 -14.24 12.03 -1.79
N ASP A 118 -14.82 11.14 -0.99
CA ASP A 118 -14.65 11.18 0.46
C ASP A 118 -13.20 10.88 0.87
N ILE A 119 -12.56 9.94 0.19
CA ILE A 119 -11.15 9.61 0.45
C ILE A 119 -10.25 10.76 -0.01
N VAL A 120 -10.53 11.33 -1.18
CA VAL A 120 -9.74 12.45 -1.69
C VAL A 120 -9.82 13.64 -0.75
N THR A 121 -11.02 13.97 -0.28
CA THR A 121 -11.22 15.09 0.64
C THR A 121 -10.45 14.84 1.94
N LEU A 122 -10.51 13.62 2.47
CA LEU A 122 -9.81 13.27 3.69
C LEU A 122 -8.29 13.40 3.51
N ALA A 123 -7.78 12.91 2.38
CA ALA A 123 -6.34 12.98 2.09
C ALA A 123 -5.87 14.43 1.99
N GLN A 124 -6.67 15.28 1.36
CA GLN A 124 -6.35 16.71 1.28
C GLN A 124 -6.34 17.37 2.65
N GLN A 125 -7.30 17.00 3.48
CA GLN A 125 -7.40 17.55 4.83
C GLN A 125 -6.16 17.23 5.67
N TYR A 126 -5.61 16.04 5.52
CA TYR A 126 -4.45 15.60 6.29
C TYR A 126 -3.13 15.73 5.54
N GLY A 127 -3.15 16.25 4.31
CA GLY A 127 -1.93 16.54 3.57
C GLY A 127 -1.16 15.31 3.11
N VAL A 128 -1.86 14.20 2.83
CA VAL A 128 -1.22 12.97 2.38
C VAL A 128 -1.53 12.69 0.92
N GLU A 129 -0.75 11.78 0.31
CA GLU A 129 -0.92 11.40 -1.09
C GLU A 129 -1.72 10.11 -1.22
N LEU A 130 -2.47 10.00 -2.32
CA LEU A 130 -3.13 8.77 -2.72
C LEU A 130 -2.49 8.32 -4.03
N ILE A 131 -1.75 7.22 -3.98
CA ILE A 131 -0.97 6.74 -5.11
C ILE A 131 -1.62 5.48 -5.66
N ASP A 132 -2.39 5.61 -6.74
CA ASP A 132 -3.00 4.48 -7.45
C ASP A 132 -2.04 4.02 -8.53
N VAL A 133 -1.27 2.97 -8.24
CA VAL A 133 -0.16 2.57 -9.10
C VAL A 133 -0.61 2.03 -10.45
N ARG A 134 -1.87 1.57 -10.57
CA ARG A 134 -2.41 1.08 -11.83
C ARG A 134 -3.11 2.17 -12.65
N ARG A 135 -3.24 3.37 -12.09
CA ARG A 135 -3.89 4.47 -12.81
C ARG A 135 -2.94 5.02 -13.86
N PRO A 136 -3.37 5.11 -15.13
CA PRO A 136 -2.50 5.71 -16.16
C PRO A 136 -2.18 7.15 -15.83
N LYS A 137 -0.95 7.57 -16.11
CA LYS A 137 -0.57 8.96 -15.94
C LYS A 137 -1.31 9.83 -16.95
N PRO A 138 -1.61 11.10 -16.61
CA PRO A 138 -2.16 12.01 -17.60
C PRO A 138 -1.27 12.09 -18.83
N ARG A 139 -1.90 12.30 -20.00
CA ARG A 139 -1.16 12.29 -21.26
C ARG A 139 0.00 13.29 -21.27
N ASN A 140 -0.20 14.47 -20.68
CA ASN A 140 0.84 15.49 -20.65
C ASN A 140 2.03 15.12 -19.78
N GLU A 141 1.95 14.04 -19.03
CA GLU A 141 3.07 13.54 -18.23
C GLU A 141 3.77 12.36 -18.91
N LEU A 142 3.25 11.92 -20.05
CA LEU A 142 3.86 10.83 -20.80
C LEU A 142 4.90 11.42 -21.76
N HIS A 143 6.15 11.07 -21.63
CA HIS A 143 7.25 11.57 -22.45
C HIS A 143 7.57 10.58 -23.53
N PHE A 144 7.33 11.04 -24.73
CA PHE A 144 7.60 10.24 -25.91
C PHE A 144 8.62 10.90 -26.76
N TRP A 145 8.08 11.64 -26.70
CA TRP A 145 8.33 12.33 -27.19
C TRP A 145 8.66 12.95 -27.70
N THR A 146 8.62 13.33 -27.90
CA THR A 146 8.91 14.01 -28.11
C THR A 146 9.32 14.29 -28.24
N GLY A 147 9.38 14.18 -28.61
CA GLY A 147 9.91 14.38 -28.49
C GLY A 147 10.26 14.18 -28.52
N GLU A 148 10.29 14.02 -28.99
CA GLU A 148 10.63 13.86 -28.55
C GLU A 148 10.54 13.13 -28.54
N VAL A 149 10.32 12.88 -29.13
CA VAL A 149 10.37 12.43 -28.73
C VAL A 149 10.44 11.95 -28.78
N ASN A 150 10.33 11.67 -29.22
CA ASN A 150 10.64 11.43 -28.83
C ASN A 150 10.71 10.90 -28.71
N GLN A 151 10.42 10.73 -28.91
CA GLN A 151 10.58 10.51 -28.50
C GLN A 151 10.32 9.83 -28.24
N ILE A 152 10.04 9.61 -28.58
CA ILE A 152 9.78 9.19 -28.18
C ILE A 152 9.40 8.60 -28.08
N THR A 153 9.07 8.22 -28.26
CA THR A 153 8.66 7.79 -27.97
C THR A 153 8.15 7.19 -27.64
N ALA A 154 7.65 6.64 -27.68
CA ALA A 154 7.06 6.22 -27.35
C ALA A 154 6.66 5.89 -26.86
N PRO A 155 6.33 5.42 -26.88
CA PRO A 155 5.87 5.26 -26.32
C PRO A 155 5.73 5.04 -25.58
N ILE A 156 5.30 4.87 -25.47
CA ILE A 156 5.38 4.85 -24.74
C ILE A 156 5.51 4.49 -24.37
#